data_85821b348da515df667b5427dc8e9364
#
_entry.id   85821b348da515df667b5427dc8e9364
#
_cell.length_a   1.000
_cell.length_b   1.000
_cell.length_c   1.000
_cell.angle_alpha   90.00
_cell.angle_beta   90.00
_cell.angle_gamma   90.00
#
_symmetry.space_group_name_H-M   'P 1'
#
loop_
_entity.id
_entity.type
_entity.pdbx_description
1 polymer ?
#
loop_
_entity_poly.entity_id
_entity_poly.type
_entity_poly.pdbx_seq_one_letter_code
_entity_poly.pdbx_strand_id
1 'polypeptide(L)'
;MNVKISPSILSADFANMGEAVSKLADWGADWVHCDVMDGMFCPNFTFGPPMIKAIRKHTNLPLDVHLMITKPERYIDKFLEAGADIITFHAEASESVEEIIDTVHRHGKKVGLVLNPNIEVKSIAKYLDMVDLVMLMGVYPGFSAQKFIPETMGKISQLKELIGDRTVEIEFDGGVSVDNIAEMRQRGLNIAVSGSFIFGARSPKDAILALKSAK
;
A
#
# COMPACT_ATOMS: atom_id res chain seq x y z
N MET A 1 11.00 -7.71 14.46
CA MET A 1 10.24 -8.33 13.36
C MET A 1 10.82 -7.86 12.04
N ASN A 2 10.81 -8.70 11.00
CA ASN A 2 11.22 -8.25 9.67
C ASN A 2 10.06 -7.47 9.02
N VAL A 3 10.34 -6.26 8.55
CA VAL A 3 9.37 -5.47 7.78
C VAL A 3 9.34 -6.00 6.35
N LYS A 4 8.15 -6.23 5.81
CA LYS A 4 7.94 -6.56 4.39
C LYS A 4 8.16 -5.31 3.54
N ILE A 5 8.76 -5.48 2.37
CA ILE A 5 8.95 -4.39 1.41
C ILE A 5 8.01 -4.58 0.22
N SER A 6 7.18 -3.57 -0.02
CA SER A 6 6.19 -3.50 -1.11
C SER A 6 6.58 -2.37 -2.08
N PRO A 7 7.34 -2.64 -3.16
CA PRO A 7 7.71 -1.61 -4.13
C PRO A 7 6.49 -1.05 -4.84
N SER A 8 6.29 0.28 -4.79
CA SER A 8 5.22 0.95 -5.54
C SER A 8 5.60 1.10 -7.02
N ILE A 9 4.88 0.41 -7.89
CA ILE A 9 5.07 0.46 -9.33
C ILE A 9 4.63 1.79 -9.97
N LEU A 10 4.05 2.70 -9.20
CA LEU A 10 3.82 4.08 -9.62
C LEU A 10 5.13 4.78 -10.03
N SER A 11 6.26 4.37 -9.44
CA SER A 11 7.59 4.91 -9.75
C SER A 11 8.34 4.10 -10.84
N ALA A 12 7.74 3.04 -11.38
CA ALA A 12 8.32 2.25 -12.45
C ALA A 12 8.07 2.87 -13.83
N ASP A 13 8.76 2.36 -14.86
CA ASP A 13 8.49 2.73 -16.24
C ASP A 13 7.20 2.03 -16.72
N PHE A 14 6.14 2.81 -16.93
CA PHE A 14 4.84 2.29 -17.37
C PHE A 14 4.88 1.62 -18.74
N ALA A 15 5.81 2.03 -19.62
CA ALA A 15 5.98 1.40 -20.93
C ALA A 15 6.56 -0.03 -20.82
N ASN A 16 7.26 -0.34 -19.72
CA ASN A 16 7.93 -1.62 -19.47
C ASN A 16 7.47 -2.29 -18.16
N MET A 17 6.21 -2.05 -17.75
CA MET A 17 5.67 -2.47 -16.46
C MET A 17 5.80 -3.98 -16.19
N GLY A 18 5.53 -4.83 -17.20
CA GLY A 18 5.66 -6.27 -17.06
C GLY A 18 7.09 -6.71 -16.73
N GLU A 19 8.09 -6.09 -17.37
CA GLU A 19 9.51 -6.35 -17.08
C GLU A 19 9.89 -5.87 -15.68
N ALA A 20 9.44 -4.68 -15.29
CA ALA A 20 9.71 -4.14 -13.96
C ALA A 20 9.17 -5.07 -12.87
N VAL A 21 7.92 -5.50 -12.98
CA VAL A 21 7.25 -6.37 -12.00
C VAL A 21 7.90 -7.77 -11.94
N SER A 22 8.32 -8.33 -13.07
CA SER A 22 8.95 -9.67 -13.11
C SER A 22 10.25 -9.77 -12.31
N LYS A 23 10.95 -8.66 -12.13
CA LYS A 23 12.22 -8.60 -11.40
C LYS A 23 12.07 -8.45 -9.88
N LEU A 24 10.89 -8.04 -9.39
CA LEU A 24 10.71 -7.68 -7.99
C LEU A 24 10.99 -8.84 -7.02
N ALA A 25 10.55 -10.06 -7.37
CA ALA A 25 10.82 -11.25 -6.55
C ALA A 25 12.34 -11.52 -6.43
N ASP A 26 13.08 -11.43 -7.52
CA ASP A 26 14.54 -11.63 -7.55
C ASP A 26 15.30 -10.51 -6.82
N TRP A 27 14.70 -9.34 -6.72
CA TRP A 27 15.23 -8.22 -5.94
C TRP A 27 14.92 -8.35 -4.44
N GLY A 28 14.07 -9.33 -4.07
CA GLY A 28 13.72 -9.62 -2.68
C GLY A 28 12.55 -8.81 -2.15
N ALA A 29 11.69 -8.29 -3.02
CA ALA A 29 10.42 -7.71 -2.62
C ALA A 29 9.50 -8.79 -2.03
N ASP A 30 8.61 -8.38 -1.12
CA ASP A 30 7.64 -9.27 -0.49
C ASP A 30 6.26 -9.15 -1.15
N TRP A 31 5.88 -7.95 -1.59
CA TRP A 31 4.63 -7.61 -2.29
C TRP A 31 4.90 -6.72 -3.49
N VAL A 32 3.84 -6.39 -4.23
CA VAL A 32 3.84 -5.37 -5.31
C VAL A 32 2.74 -4.37 -5.00
N HIS A 33 3.10 -3.12 -4.75
CA HIS A 33 2.14 -2.05 -4.47
C HIS A 33 1.69 -1.37 -5.76
N CYS A 34 0.36 -1.26 -5.94
CA CYS A 34 -0.29 -0.79 -7.15
C CYS A 34 -1.20 0.40 -6.84
N ASP A 35 -0.72 1.61 -7.08
CA ASP A 35 -1.45 2.86 -6.85
C ASP A 35 -2.44 3.16 -7.96
N VAL A 36 -3.73 2.95 -7.70
CA VAL A 36 -4.84 3.20 -8.64
C VAL A 36 -5.48 4.54 -8.34
N MET A 37 -5.51 5.43 -9.35
CA MET A 37 -6.02 6.79 -9.24
C MET A 37 -6.98 7.11 -10.39
N ASP A 38 -8.08 7.82 -10.08
CA ASP A 38 -9.16 8.12 -11.01
C ASP A 38 -9.26 9.61 -11.43
N GLY A 39 -8.37 10.46 -10.90
CA GLY A 39 -8.40 11.90 -11.14
C GLY A 39 -9.52 12.65 -10.42
N MET A 40 -10.33 11.95 -9.61
CA MET A 40 -11.43 12.53 -8.84
C MET A 40 -11.11 12.56 -7.34
N PHE A 41 -10.64 11.44 -6.80
CA PHE A 41 -10.22 11.35 -5.38
C PHE A 41 -8.90 12.10 -5.14
N CYS A 42 -7.97 11.98 -6.07
CA CYS A 42 -6.71 12.71 -6.07
C CYS A 42 -6.41 13.26 -7.48
N PRO A 43 -5.59 14.33 -7.62
CA PRO A 43 -5.42 15.04 -8.88
C PRO A 43 -4.43 14.37 -9.85
N ASN A 44 -4.58 13.05 -10.05
CA ASN A 44 -3.76 12.27 -10.96
C ASN A 44 -4.53 11.06 -11.47
N PHE A 45 -4.12 10.55 -12.65
CA PHE A 45 -4.60 9.29 -13.22
C PHE A 45 -3.44 8.30 -13.33
N THR A 46 -3.69 7.02 -13.04
CA THR A 46 -2.66 5.99 -13.21
C THR A 46 -3.15 4.86 -14.10
N PHE A 47 -3.67 3.81 -13.53
CA PHE A 47 -4.12 2.63 -14.23
C PHE A 47 -5.30 1.97 -13.48
N GLY A 48 -5.90 0.96 -14.09
CA GLY A 48 -7.04 0.25 -13.52
C GLY A 48 -6.93 -1.27 -13.68
N PRO A 49 -8.04 -2.02 -13.57
CA PRO A 49 -8.07 -3.48 -13.61
C PRO A 49 -7.33 -4.11 -14.80
N PRO A 50 -7.35 -3.54 -16.03
CA PRO A 50 -6.59 -4.11 -17.14
C PRO A 50 -5.08 -4.18 -16.90
N MET A 51 -4.49 -3.18 -16.23
CA MET A 51 -3.06 -3.20 -15.88
C MET A 51 -2.80 -4.26 -14.80
N ILE A 52 -3.64 -4.33 -13.74
CA ILE A 52 -3.52 -5.37 -12.70
C ILE A 52 -3.54 -6.77 -13.33
N LYS A 53 -4.49 -7.02 -14.23
CA LYS A 53 -4.59 -8.28 -14.98
C LYS A 53 -3.37 -8.57 -15.84
N ALA A 54 -2.76 -7.54 -16.42
CA ALA A 54 -1.56 -7.69 -17.25
C ALA A 54 -0.35 -8.07 -16.39
N ILE A 55 -0.08 -7.32 -15.32
CA ILE A 55 1.08 -7.55 -14.45
C ILE A 55 0.97 -8.84 -13.63
N ARG A 56 -0.25 -9.30 -13.31
CA ARG A 56 -0.46 -10.59 -12.60
C ARG A 56 0.27 -11.76 -13.28
N LYS A 57 0.40 -11.73 -14.60
CA LYS A 57 1.07 -12.79 -15.36
C LYS A 57 2.61 -12.77 -15.21
N HIS A 58 3.17 -11.70 -14.69
CA HIS A 58 4.60 -11.47 -14.57
C HIS A 58 5.15 -11.68 -13.15
N THR A 59 4.30 -11.98 -12.15
CA THR A 59 4.75 -12.19 -10.79
C THR A 59 3.84 -13.15 -10.03
N ASN A 60 4.38 -13.86 -9.03
CA ASN A 60 3.60 -14.59 -8.03
C ASN A 60 3.55 -13.86 -6.68
N LEU A 61 4.19 -12.69 -6.56
CA LEU A 61 4.10 -11.88 -5.37
C LEU A 61 2.67 -11.38 -5.17
N PRO A 62 2.19 -11.23 -3.93
CA PRO A 62 0.91 -10.59 -3.67
C PRO A 62 0.83 -9.21 -4.32
N LEU A 63 -0.29 -8.96 -5.03
CA LEU A 63 -0.61 -7.64 -5.57
C LEU A 63 -1.46 -6.90 -4.53
N ASP A 64 -0.87 -5.89 -3.95
CA ASP A 64 -1.50 -4.96 -3.02
C ASP A 64 -2.01 -3.75 -3.82
N VAL A 65 -3.32 -3.69 -3.99
CA VAL A 65 -4.00 -2.71 -4.85
C VAL A 65 -4.60 -1.61 -3.98
N HIS A 66 -3.94 -0.44 -4.00
CA HIS A 66 -4.34 0.75 -3.28
C HIS A 66 -5.29 1.61 -4.14
N LEU A 67 -6.53 1.73 -3.70
CA LEU A 67 -7.59 2.44 -4.41
C LEU A 67 -7.74 3.88 -3.92
N MET A 68 -7.11 4.80 -4.61
CA MET A 68 -7.30 6.26 -4.49
C MET A 68 -8.36 6.72 -5.51
N ILE A 69 -9.56 6.18 -5.39
CA ILE A 69 -10.67 6.41 -6.33
C ILE A 69 -11.95 6.74 -5.59
N THR A 70 -12.82 7.49 -6.23
CA THR A 70 -14.16 7.81 -5.73
C THR A 70 -15.08 6.60 -5.89
N LYS A 71 -15.84 6.28 -4.81
CA LYS A 71 -16.80 5.16 -4.79
C LYS A 71 -16.17 3.83 -5.20
N PRO A 72 -15.12 3.37 -4.47
CA PRO A 72 -14.40 2.12 -4.77
C PRO A 72 -15.31 0.89 -4.81
N GLU A 73 -16.43 0.87 -4.05
CA GLU A 73 -17.42 -0.20 -4.04
C GLU A 73 -17.91 -0.62 -5.43
N ARG A 74 -17.85 0.27 -6.42
CA ARG A 74 -18.27 -0.01 -7.80
C ARG A 74 -17.28 -0.89 -8.59
N TYR A 75 -16.06 -1.05 -8.08
CA TYR A 75 -14.94 -1.61 -8.84
C TYR A 75 -14.25 -2.78 -8.15
N ILE A 76 -14.61 -3.11 -6.91
CA ILE A 76 -13.94 -4.13 -6.09
C ILE A 76 -13.88 -5.46 -6.84
N ASP A 77 -15.00 -5.99 -7.33
CA ASP A 77 -15.04 -7.26 -8.05
C ASP A 77 -14.11 -7.26 -9.27
N LYS A 78 -14.03 -6.14 -10.00
CA LYS A 78 -13.16 -6.02 -11.19
C LYS A 78 -11.67 -6.09 -10.83
N PHE A 79 -11.25 -5.52 -9.69
CA PHE A 79 -9.87 -5.63 -9.23
C PHE A 79 -9.55 -7.02 -8.71
N LEU A 80 -10.48 -7.66 -7.99
CA LEU A 80 -10.35 -9.04 -7.53
C LEU A 80 -10.23 -10.02 -8.71
N GLU A 81 -11.11 -9.91 -9.73
CA GLU A 81 -11.05 -10.70 -10.96
C GLU A 81 -9.78 -10.44 -11.78
N ALA A 82 -9.20 -9.24 -11.68
CA ALA A 82 -7.93 -8.90 -12.30
C ALA A 82 -6.72 -9.53 -11.61
N GLY A 83 -6.89 -10.03 -10.38
CA GLY A 83 -5.85 -10.74 -9.64
C GLY A 83 -5.26 -9.97 -8.46
N ALA A 84 -5.96 -8.99 -7.91
CA ALA A 84 -5.60 -8.37 -6.64
C ALA A 84 -5.64 -9.40 -5.51
N ASP A 85 -4.63 -9.41 -4.65
CA ASP A 85 -4.55 -10.26 -3.46
C ASP A 85 -4.92 -9.47 -2.19
N ILE A 86 -4.66 -8.17 -2.22
CA ILE A 86 -4.96 -7.23 -1.15
C ILE A 86 -5.63 -6.01 -1.81
N ILE A 87 -6.72 -5.53 -1.21
CA ILE A 87 -7.37 -4.27 -1.58
C ILE A 87 -7.25 -3.32 -0.40
N THR A 88 -6.65 -2.17 -0.62
CA THR A 88 -6.64 -1.08 0.35
C THR A 88 -7.40 0.13 -0.22
N PHE A 89 -8.21 0.79 0.61
CA PHE A 89 -9.02 1.92 0.17
C PHE A 89 -9.25 2.93 1.30
N HIS A 90 -9.52 4.17 0.91
CA HIS A 90 -9.82 5.25 1.84
C HIS A 90 -11.29 5.18 2.29
N ALA A 91 -11.51 5.08 3.61
CA ALA A 91 -12.86 4.97 4.15
C ALA A 91 -13.76 6.17 3.77
N GLU A 92 -13.16 7.36 3.66
CA GLU A 92 -13.85 8.59 3.25
C GLU A 92 -14.26 8.61 1.77
N ALA A 93 -13.71 7.72 0.94
CA ALA A 93 -14.07 7.61 -0.47
C ALA A 93 -15.31 6.74 -0.72
N SER A 94 -15.78 5.99 0.28
CA SER A 94 -16.87 5.02 0.16
C SER A 94 -18.06 5.37 1.03
N GLU A 95 -19.25 5.08 0.51
CA GLU A 95 -20.52 5.09 1.26
C GLU A 95 -20.84 3.72 1.89
N SER A 96 -20.08 2.66 1.53
CA SER A 96 -20.35 1.25 1.87
C SER A 96 -19.09 0.50 2.32
N VAL A 97 -18.37 1.04 3.32
CA VAL A 97 -17.09 0.47 3.82
C VAL A 97 -17.22 -1.01 4.19
N GLU A 98 -18.25 -1.35 4.96
CA GLU A 98 -18.46 -2.72 5.45
C GLU A 98 -18.78 -3.69 4.30
N GLU A 99 -19.55 -3.26 3.29
CA GLU A 99 -19.84 -4.06 2.10
C GLU A 99 -18.57 -4.36 1.28
N ILE A 100 -17.65 -3.40 1.16
CA ILE A 100 -16.36 -3.63 0.52
C ILE A 100 -15.57 -4.70 1.28
N ILE A 101 -15.47 -4.56 2.60
CA ILE A 101 -14.75 -5.51 3.46
C ILE A 101 -15.30 -6.92 3.27
N ASP A 102 -16.62 -7.08 3.39
CA ASP A 102 -17.29 -8.37 3.21
C ASP A 102 -17.09 -8.95 1.80
N THR A 103 -17.10 -8.09 0.78
CA THR A 103 -16.91 -8.53 -0.61
C THR A 103 -15.49 -9.07 -0.82
N VAL A 104 -14.46 -8.37 -0.34
CA VAL A 104 -13.07 -8.82 -0.46
C VAL A 104 -12.85 -10.13 0.30
N HIS A 105 -13.37 -10.25 1.52
CA HIS A 105 -13.26 -11.47 2.32
C HIS A 105 -14.00 -12.67 1.70
N ARG A 106 -15.17 -12.47 1.07
CA ARG A 106 -15.88 -13.53 0.34
C ARG A 106 -15.06 -14.11 -0.82
N HIS A 107 -14.15 -13.33 -1.40
CA HIS A 107 -13.20 -13.78 -2.42
C HIS A 107 -11.93 -14.43 -1.82
N GLY A 108 -11.84 -14.56 -0.50
CA GLY A 108 -10.67 -15.11 0.19
C GLY A 108 -9.43 -14.21 0.10
N LYS A 109 -9.64 -12.90 -0.07
CA LYS A 109 -8.58 -11.90 -0.20
C LYS A 109 -8.50 -11.01 1.04
N LYS A 110 -7.40 -10.25 1.17
CA LYS A 110 -7.17 -9.34 2.28
C LYS A 110 -7.70 -7.94 1.97
N VAL A 111 -8.17 -7.25 3.01
CA VAL A 111 -8.67 -5.89 2.91
C VAL A 111 -8.03 -4.98 3.95
N GLY A 112 -7.76 -3.74 3.56
CA GLY A 112 -7.24 -2.72 4.46
C GLY A 112 -7.90 -1.36 4.28
N LEU A 113 -7.87 -0.57 5.35
CA LEU A 113 -8.27 0.84 5.32
C LEU A 113 -7.05 1.74 5.27
N VAL A 114 -7.17 2.83 4.53
CA VAL A 114 -6.11 3.81 4.34
C VAL A 114 -6.46 5.10 5.08
N LEU A 115 -5.47 5.67 5.75
CA LEU A 115 -5.59 6.94 6.46
C LEU A 115 -4.69 8.01 5.85
N ASN A 116 -5.30 9.06 5.32
CA ASN A 116 -4.60 10.26 4.87
C ASN A 116 -3.84 10.96 6.01
N PRO A 117 -2.81 11.79 5.71
CA PRO A 117 -2.03 12.48 6.73
C PRO A 117 -2.85 13.30 7.73
N ASN A 118 -3.97 13.87 7.31
CA ASN A 118 -4.87 14.69 8.13
C ASN A 118 -5.98 13.91 8.86
N ILE A 119 -6.13 12.61 8.60
CA ILE A 119 -7.18 11.78 9.23
C ILE A 119 -6.66 11.19 10.54
N GLU A 120 -7.44 11.30 11.61
CA GLU A 120 -7.08 10.73 12.90
C GLU A 120 -7.17 9.20 12.90
N VAL A 121 -6.23 8.53 13.58
CA VAL A 121 -6.18 7.06 13.69
C VAL A 121 -7.46 6.50 14.33
N LYS A 122 -8.07 7.22 15.26
CA LYS A 122 -9.32 6.79 15.94
C LYS A 122 -10.52 6.65 15.00
N SER A 123 -10.52 7.31 13.86
CA SER A 123 -11.66 7.30 12.93
C SER A 123 -12.01 5.90 12.42
N ILE A 124 -11.03 4.98 12.38
CA ILE A 124 -11.22 3.61 11.88
C ILE A 124 -11.39 2.57 13.00
N ALA A 125 -11.47 3.00 14.27
CA ALA A 125 -11.51 2.08 15.42
C ALA A 125 -12.61 1.01 15.30
N LYS A 126 -13.77 1.38 14.78
CA LYS A 126 -14.91 0.46 14.61
C LYS A 126 -14.71 -0.63 13.57
N TYR A 127 -13.70 -0.49 12.69
CA TYR A 127 -13.41 -1.44 11.61
C TYR A 127 -12.23 -2.39 11.93
N LEU A 128 -11.50 -2.17 13.03
CA LEU A 128 -10.28 -2.94 13.33
C LEU A 128 -10.50 -4.44 13.52
N ASP A 129 -11.71 -4.87 13.89
CA ASP A 129 -12.05 -6.29 13.99
C ASP A 129 -12.47 -6.89 12.64
N MET A 130 -12.54 -6.07 11.59
CA MET A 130 -13.04 -6.46 10.27
C MET A 130 -11.97 -6.41 9.19
N VAL A 131 -10.80 -5.80 9.43
CA VAL A 131 -9.75 -5.60 8.42
C VAL A 131 -8.49 -6.38 8.73
N ASP A 132 -7.73 -6.72 7.67
CA ASP A 132 -6.45 -7.42 7.80
C ASP A 132 -5.28 -6.47 8.03
N LEU A 133 -5.39 -5.24 7.53
CA LEU A 133 -4.34 -4.23 7.67
C LEU A 133 -4.91 -2.81 7.68
N VAL A 134 -4.09 -1.89 8.17
CA VAL A 134 -4.33 -0.44 8.05
C VAL A 134 -3.08 0.20 7.46
N MET A 135 -3.26 0.95 6.37
CA MET A 135 -2.21 1.72 5.74
C MET A 135 -2.27 3.18 6.18
N LEU A 136 -1.11 3.70 6.57
CA LEU A 136 -0.89 5.10 6.91
C LEU A 136 -0.17 5.81 5.77
N MET A 137 -0.70 6.95 5.33
CA MET A 137 -0.06 7.75 4.30
C MET A 137 0.98 8.69 4.91
N GLY A 138 2.22 8.60 4.41
CA GLY A 138 3.32 9.50 4.73
C GLY A 138 3.36 10.76 3.87
N VAL A 139 2.52 10.81 2.84
CA VAL A 139 2.31 11.91 1.91
C VAL A 139 0.83 11.99 1.56
N TYR A 140 0.37 13.08 0.97
CA TYR A 140 -0.99 13.10 0.39
C TYR A 140 -1.04 12.29 -0.90
N PRO A 141 -2.16 11.55 -1.18
CA PRO A 141 -2.35 10.80 -2.41
C PRO A 141 -2.15 11.65 -3.67
N GLY A 142 -1.55 11.05 -4.73
CA GLY A 142 -1.52 11.67 -6.04
C GLY A 142 -0.23 11.50 -6.83
N PHE A 143 0.94 11.69 -6.24
CA PHE A 143 2.20 11.68 -6.98
C PHE A 143 3.29 10.89 -6.26
N SER A 144 4.20 10.30 -7.03
CA SER A 144 5.42 9.70 -6.49
C SER A 144 6.46 10.79 -6.13
N ALA A 145 7.50 10.39 -5.39
CA ALA A 145 8.63 11.25 -5.00
C ALA A 145 8.26 12.52 -4.21
N GLN A 146 7.14 12.53 -3.53
CA GLN A 146 6.77 13.61 -2.61
C GLN A 146 7.63 13.59 -1.35
N LYS A 147 7.77 14.77 -0.74
CA LYS A 147 8.50 14.91 0.53
C LYS A 147 7.68 14.27 1.67
N PHE A 148 8.33 13.38 2.42
CA PHE A 148 7.77 12.77 3.63
C PHE A 148 7.25 13.82 4.62
N ILE A 149 6.09 13.57 5.22
CA ILE A 149 5.47 14.40 6.26
C ILE A 149 5.84 13.80 7.64
N PRO A 150 6.81 14.39 8.37
CA PRO A 150 7.35 13.78 9.60
C PRO A 150 6.30 13.52 10.69
N GLU A 151 5.26 14.32 10.75
CA GLU A 151 4.18 14.24 11.74
C GLU A 151 3.40 12.90 11.63
N THR A 152 3.40 12.28 10.44
CA THR A 152 2.73 11.00 10.21
C THR A 152 3.43 9.82 10.88
N MET A 153 4.72 9.95 11.20
CA MET A 153 5.51 8.93 11.90
C MET A 153 4.87 8.50 13.22
N GLY A 154 4.36 9.48 13.99
CA GLY A 154 3.71 9.23 15.28
C GLY A 154 2.44 8.38 15.19
N LYS A 155 1.77 8.38 14.03
CA LYS A 155 0.55 7.60 13.82
C LYS A 155 0.80 6.09 13.86
N ILE A 156 2.00 5.62 13.52
CA ILE A 156 2.35 4.19 13.60
C ILE A 156 2.20 3.71 15.06
N SER A 157 2.76 4.44 16.02
CA SER A 157 2.64 4.09 17.44
C SER A 157 1.20 4.19 17.95
N GLN A 158 0.47 5.25 17.55
CA GLN A 158 -0.94 5.42 17.91
C GLN A 158 -1.81 4.28 17.37
N LEU A 159 -1.56 3.86 16.12
CA LEU A 159 -2.28 2.76 15.50
C LEU A 159 -1.92 1.43 16.16
N LYS A 160 -0.64 1.20 16.48
CA LYS A 160 -0.19 0.01 17.19
C LYS A 160 -0.87 -0.13 18.56
N GLU A 161 -1.00 0.96 19.29
CA GLU A 161 -1.73 1.00 20.56
C GLU A 161 -3.23 0.72 20.38
N LEU A 162 -3.85 1.32 19.36
CA LEU A 162 -5.27 1.14 19.06
C LEU A 162 -5.60 -0.30 18.61
N ILE A 163 -4.70 -0.93 17.84
CA ILE A 163 -4.81 -2.35 17.42
C ILE A 163 -4.78 -3.28 18.63
N GLY A 164 -3.90 -3.02 19.61
CA GLY A 164 -3.75 -3.89 20.79
C GLY A 164 -3.33 -5.31 20.38
N ASP A 165 -4.09 -6.32 20.86
CA ASP A 165 -3.81 -7.74 20.61
C ASP A 165 -4.38 -8.29 19.28
N ARG A 166 -5.01 -7.45 18.46
CA ARG A 166 -5.57 -7.85 17.16
C ARG A 166 -4.45 -8.21 16.16
N THR A 167 -4.79 -9.06 15.20
CA THR A 167 -3.86 -9.50 14.13
C THR A 167 -3.88 -8.58 12.92
N VAL A 168 -4.02 -7.27 13.12
CA VAL A 168 -4.05 -6.26 12.06
C VAL A 168 -2.62 -5.79 11.76
N GLU A 169 -2.21 -5.85 10.50
CA GLU A 169 -0.90 -5.38 10.05
C GLU A 169 -0.90 -3.85 9.83
N ILE A 170 0.22 -3.20 10.13
CA ILE A 170 0.43 -1.78 9.86
C ILE A 170 1.27 -1.64 8.61
N GLU A 171 0.71 -0.99 7.61
CA GLU A 171 1.39 -0.60 6.39
C GLU A 171 1.67 0.90 6.38
N PHE A 172 2.72 1.32 5.70
CA PHE A 172 3.05 2.74 5.56
C PHE A 172 3.47 3.05 4.12
N ASP A 173 2.81 4.02 3.50
CA ASP A 173 3.07 4.46 2.14
C ASP A 173 3.38 5.95 2.06
N GLY A 174 4.48 6.26 1.38
CA GLY A 174 4.91 7.63 1.10
C GLY A 174 6.18 8.05 1.83
N GLY A 175 7.22 8.32 1.04
CA GLY A 175 8.50 8.84 1.52
C GLY A 175 9.36 7.85 2.33
N VAL A 176 9.10 6.55 2.25
CA VAL A 176 9.89 5.53 2.94
C VAL A 176 11.27 5.39 2.28
N SER A 177 12.30 5.48 3.11
CA SER A 177 13.71 5.32 2.74
C SER A 177 14.52 4.70 3.88
N VAL A 178 15.82 4.50 3.67
CA VAL A 178 16.73 4.03 4.71
C VAL A 178 16.85 4.99 5.90
N ASP A 179 16.53 6.27 5.70
CA ASP A 179 16.65 7.30 6.73
C ASP A 179 15.55 7.22 7.79
N ASN A 180 14.41 6.57 7.49
CA ASN A 180 13.25 6.56 8.37
C ASN A 180 12.67 5.16 8.68
N ILE A 181 12.94 4.15 7.85
CA ILE A 181 12.34 2.81 8.02
C ILE A 181 12.73 2.13 9.34
N ALA A 182 13.94 2.39 9.85
CA ALA A 182 14.38 1.83 11.14
C ALA A 182 13.51 2.32 12.30
N GLU A 183 13.21 3.61 12.33
CA GLU A 183 12.30 4.21 13.32
C GLU A 183 10.87 3.71 13.13
N MET A 184 10.36 3.61 11.88
CA MET A 184 9.03 3.06 11.59
C MET A 184 8.90 1.63 12.12
N ARG A 185 9.93 0.80 11.92
CA ARG A 185 10.00 -0.58 12.45
C ARG A 185 9.91 -0.63 13.97
N GLN A 186 10.67 0.24 14.68
CA GLN A 186 10.63 0.33 16.12
C GLN A 186 9.25 0.73 16.65
N ARG A 187 8.50 1.52 15.89
CA ARG A 187 7.14 1.94 16.22
C ARG A 187 6.07 0.88 15.91
N GLY A 188 6.44 -0.22 15.21
CA GLY A 188 5.54 -1.35 14.96
C GLY A 188 5.10 -1.56 13.52
N LEU A 189 5.79 -0.95 12.54
CA LEU A 189 5.53 -1.15 11.12
C LEU A 189 5.71 -2.62 10.70
N ASN A 190 4.78 -3.15 9.89
CA ASN A 190 4.83 -4.49 9.31
C ASN A 190 5.18 -4.47 7.82
N ILE A 191 4.65 -3.49 7.06
CA ILE A 191 4.81 -3.39 5.61
C ILE A 191 5.23 -1.95 5.25
N ALA A 192 6.31 -1.82 4.49
CA ALA A 192 6.83 -0.55 3.98
C ALA A 192 6.63 -0.48 2.46
N VAL A 193 5.82 0.48 2.03
CA VAL A 193 5.71 0.83 0.62
C VAL A 193 6.79 1.84 0.27
N SER A 194 7.56 1.55 -0.78
CA SER A 194 8.62 2.44 -1.25
C SER A 194 8.69 2.41 -2.77
N GLY A 195 8.51 3.57 -3.40
CA GLY A 195 8.51 3.74 -4.86
C GLY A 195 9.82 4.33 -5.35
N SER A 196 9.92 5.65 -5.32
CA SER A 196 11.04 6.42 -5.88
C SER A 196 12.40 6.06 -5.30
N PHE A 197 12.49 5.69 -4.02
CA PHE A 197 13.73 5.22 -3.40
C PHE A 197 14.26 3.93 -4.06
N ILE A 198 13.35 3.01 -4.43
CA ILE A 198 13.71 1.75 -5.06
C ILE A 198 13.95 1.93 -6.56
N PHE A 199 12.95 2.43 -7.30
CA PHE A 199 13.02 2.53 -8.77
C PHE A 199 13.96 3.65 -9.26
N GLY A 200 14.23 4.67 -8.46
CA GLY A 200 15.22 5.71 -8.75
C GLY A 200 16.67 5.32 -8.39
N ALA A 201 16.87 4.21 -7.71
CA ALA A 201 18.21 3.75 -7.33
C ALA A 201 18.98 3.19 -8.54
N ARG A 202 20.31 3.32 -8.52
CA ARG A 202 21.19 2.67 -9.51
C ARG A 202 21.03 1.13 -9.51
N SER A 203 20.75 0.55 -8.35
CA SER A 203 20.45 -0.86 -8.14
C SER A 203 19.19 -0.99 -7.27
N PRO A 204 18.00 -1.21 -7.86
CA PRO A 204 16.77 -1.44 -7.09
C PRO A 204 16.87 -2.61 -6.11
N LYS A 205 17.59 -3.67 -6.48
CA LYS A 205 17.86 -4.81 -5.60
C LYS A 205 18.59 -4.38 -4.32
N ASP A 206 19.66 -3.58 -4.46
CA ASP A 206 20.43 -3.12 -3.28
C ASP A 206 19.61 -2.15 -2.44
N ALA A 207 18.74 -1.34 -3.05
CA ALA A 207 17.82 -0.47 -2.33
C ALA A 207 16.82 -1.28 -1.46
N ILE A 208 16.23 -2.35 -2.00
CA ILE A 208 15.35 -3.24 -1.23
C ILE A 208 16.12 -3.91 -0.08
N LEU A 209 17.32 -4.42 -0.35
CA LEU A 209 18.17 -5.03 0.69
C LEU A 209 18.56 -4.03 1.79
N ALA A 210 18.86 -2.78 1.42
CA ALA A 210 19.15 -1.71 2.35
C ALA A 210 17.94 -1.40 3.25
N LEU A 211 16.72 -1.32 2.70
CA LEU A 211 15.49 -1.14 3.47
C LEU A 211 15.26 -2.31 4.46
N LYS A 212 15.49 -3.55 4.04
CA LYS A 212 15.34 -4.74 4.90
C LYS A 212 16.35 -4.78 6.03
N SER A 213 17.57 -4.29 5.81
CA SER A 213 18.69 -4.35 6.74
C SER A 213 18.88 -3.11 7.62
N ALA A 214 18.16 -2.01 7.36
CA ALA A 214 18.22 -0.78 8.14
C ALA A 214 17.93 -1.06 9.63
N LYS A 215 18.78 -0.51 10.53
CA LYS A 215 18.75 -0.75 11.99
C LYS A 215 18.36 0.52 12.73
#